data_1fb70700117faef9f7e394bf8506c75f
#
_entry.id   1fb70700117faef9f7e394bf8506c75f
#
_cell.length_a   1.000
_cell.length_b   1.000
_cell.length_c   1.000
_cell.angle_alpha   90.00
_cell.angle_beta   90.00
_cell.angle_gamma   90.00
#
_symmetry.space_group_name_H-M   'P 1'
#
loop_
_entity.id
_entity.type
_entity.pdbx_description
1 polymer ?
#
loop_
_entity_poly.entity_id
_entity_poly.type
_entity_poly.pdbx_seq_one_letter_code
_entity_poly.pdbx_strand_id
1 'polypeptide(L)'
;MKNNILTPFKYLTMLVMALSLTFLTNCSDDDDVDAPVDEVESEYENIMQTLADVGGYDTLIFLLESYPIDANGTLLSSLFSEDGTYTLFAPNNDAFAALYATVGVSKAGDVSPAIIVSLLTYHGAGTIIDEITPGASIATVQGEAIVVNQDNPDADGSEGSPEDGTLLTGSNTKGILVAAEPIMASNGVIWDVGTVLIPPGTGDLLASILGTNAASLLISNTFSAMGGALQVSEVFAVTNGLPSLIDYLANPEEISTVFAVPNAVFEAAGLSVETFDGEDWYGILSHHVISAAAALKATDDASNVLDAATLTGGLFDEGKIVDGMIGMDDGSGGIVFVPLYIKYDAALAGQFGGGTGVLIDSDLDFAMGMSADSAGFWNAEVLFPDAVTNVNGVIHVIAGFLTPMKQEAPENPMEGTWTLAPVAGALAVGPATDDLGWWSNDAAAVTARDCHFDDQYVFDAGTMSTNDAGEEIWSGEYTILTDGSTWIETWQGVDAEGCGDPVAPHDESNAPFTYVVNNDTETVTLYGIGAYFGLPKATNEGELSADAPPAVPSSITYNYVGGDDEPDHHATFQVVYPGGVWQFILANAD
;
A
#
# COMPACT_ATOMS: atom_id res chain seq x y z
N MET A 1 11.28 21.96 14.38
CA MET A 1 12.34 21.46 13.48
C MET A 1 11.87 20.09 13.04
N LYS A 2 11.45 19.93 11.79
CA LYS A 2 11.02 18.62 11.27
C LYS A 2 12.29 17.79 11.03
N ASN A 3 12.61 16.91 11.96
CA ASN A 3 13.61 15.87 11.72
C ASN A 3 12.96 14.82 10.79
N ASN A 4 13.40 14.75 9.56
CA ASN A 4 13.04 13.67 8.65
C ASN A 4 13.71 12.37 9.14
N ILE A 5 13.01 11.54 9.87
CA ILE A 5 13.43 10.20 10.31
C ILE A 5 13.71 9.26 9.12
N LEU A 6 13.24 9.63 7.91
CA LEU A 6 13.30 8.81 6.69
C LEU A 6 14.61 8.82 5.92
N THR A 7 15.55 9.69 6.26
CA THR A 7 16.81 9.79 5.50
C THR A 7 17.61 8.47 5.50
N PRO A 8 17.66 7.69 6.58
CA PRO A 8 18.40 6.43 6.59
C PRO A 8 17.74 5.30 5.77
N PHE A 9 16.40 5.22 5.73
CA PHE A 9 15.72 4.13 5.01
C PHE A 9 15.71 4.29 3.49
N LYS A 10 15.76 5.52 2.94
CA LYS A 10 15.91 5.74 1.48
C LYS A 10 17.18 5.13 0.91
N TYR A 11 18.21 4.96 1.73
CA TYR A 11 19.47 4.37 1.29
C TYR A 11 19.47 2.84 1.38
N LEU A 12 18.64 2.23 2.25
CA LEU A 12 18.58 0.79 2.39
C LEU A 12 17.91 0.11 1.17
N THR A 13 16.84 0.69 0.63
CA THR A 13 16.17 0.16 -0.58
C THR A 13 16.87 0.51 -1.89
N MET A 14 17.58 1.65 -1.98
CA MET A 14 18.36 2.01 -3.17
C MET A 14 19.71 1.30 -3.25
N LEU A 15 20.32 0.89 -2.15
CA LEU A 15 21.65 0.30 -2.16
C LEU A 15 21.64 -1.15 -2.67
N VAL A 16 20.57 -1.90 -2.46
CA VAL A 16 20.42 -3.25 -3.02
C VAL A 16 20.39 -3.23 -4.56
N MET A 17 19.96 -2.11 -5.19
CA MET A 17 20.00 -1.95 -6.65
C MET A 17 21.34 -1.48 -7.21
N ALA A 18 22.24 -0.89 -6.40
CA ALA A 18 23.51 -0.35 -6.89
C ALA A 18 24.65 -1.37 -6.89
N LEU A 19 24.56 -2.46 -6.12
CA LEU A 19 25.62 -3.47 -6.03
C LEU A 19 25.67 -4.44 -7.22
N SER A 20 24.65 -4.43 -8.09
CA SER A 20 24.58 -5.32 -9.27
C SER A 20 25.30 -4.82 -10.52
N LEU A 21 25.98 -3.67 -10.50
CA LEU A 21 26.48 -3.02 -11.73
C LEU A 21 28.01 -2.91 -11.89
N THR A 22 28.84 -3.48 -11.01
CA THR A 22 30.30 -3.27 -11.11
C THR A 22 31.15 -4.49 -11.39
N PHE A 23 30.57 -5.63 -11.75
CA PHE A 23 31.34 -6.80 -12.19
C PHE A 23 31.16 -7.07 -13.69
N LEU A 24 31.58 -6.16 -14.55
CA LEU A 24 31.85 -6.50 -15.96
C LEU A 24 33.07 -5.76 -16.47
N THR A 25 33.96 -6.58 -16.99
CA THR A 25 35.05 -6.31 -17.91
C THR A 25 36.44 -6.07 -17.32
N ASN A 26 37.23 -7.13 -17.36
CA ASN A 26 38.46 -7.06 -18.10
C ASN A 26 38.88 -8.44 -18.65
N CYS A 27 38.44 -8.78 -19.86
CA CYS A 27 39.17 -9.74 -20.68
C CYS A 27 40.07 -8.96 -21.62
N SER A 28 41.35 -9.07 -21.46
CA SER A 28 42.29 -8.82 -22.56
C SER A 28 43.09 -10.07 -22.79
N ASP A 29 42.89 -10.68 -23.98
CA ASP A 29 43.76 -11.67 -24.53
C ASP A 29 45.18 -11.11 -24.65
N ASP A 30 46.17 -11.81 -24.09
CA ASP A 30 47.49 -11.91 -24.63
C ASP A 30 48.10 -13.27 -24.26
N ASP A 31 48.34 -14.06 -25.30
CA ASP A 31 49.14 -15.26 -25.25
C ASP A 31 50.57 -14.91 -24.80
N ASP A 32 51.05 -15.54 -23.72
CA ASP A 32 52.42 -16.04 -23.69
C ASP A 32 52.72 -16.90 -22.43
N VAL A 33 53.10 -18.16 -22.72
CA VAL A 33 54.07 -19.00 -22.03
C VAL A 33 53.79 -19.49 -20.61
N ASP A 34 53.35 -20.76 -20.56
CA ASP A 34 53.49 -21.70 -19.46
C ASP A 34 54.85 -21.60 -18.74
N ALA A 35 54.81 -21.05 -17.54
CA ALA A 35 55.64 -21.48 -16.44
C ALA A 35 54.67 -22.00 -15.35
N PRO A 36 54.94 -23.14 -14.70
CA PRO A 36 54.16 -23.53 -13.55
C PRO A 36 54.34 -22.45 -12.49
N VAL A 37 53.34 -21.64 -12.30
CA VAL A 37 53.23 -20.84 -11.08
C VAL A 37 53.00 -21.85 -9.99
N ASP A 38 54.00 -22.12 -9.16
CA ASP A 38 53.77 -22.74 -7.86
C ASP A 38 52.70 -21.87 -7.21
N GLU A 39 51.48 -22.42 -7.07
CA GLU A 39 50.49 -21.84 -6.16
C GLU A 39 51.17 -21.82 -4.80
N VAL A 40 51.60 -20.64 -4.38
CA VAL A 40 52.00 -20.43 -3.01
C VAL A 40 50.71 -20.59 -2.21
N GLU A 41 50.47 -21.78 -1.67
CA GLU A 41 49.41 -21.99 -0.69
C GLU A 41 49.57 -20.89 0.34
N SER A 42 48.54 -20.05 0.50
CA SER A 42 48.53 -19.00 1.51
C SER A 42 48.78 -19.68 2.88
N GLU A 43 49.71 -19.17 3.65
CA GLU A 43 50.00 -19.65 5.00
C GLU A 43 48.81 -19.42 5.97
N TYR A 44 47.83 -18.64 5.51
CA TYR A 44 46.64 -18.29 6.27
C TYR A 44 45.38 -18.88 5.65
N GLU A 45 44.42 -19.26 6.48
CA GLU A 45 43.07 -19.62 6.11
C GLU A 45 42.23 -18.38 5.77
N ASN A 46 41.06 -18.55 5.14
CA ASN A 46 40.16 -17.42 4.86
C ASN A 46 39.54 -16.86 6.15
N ILE A 47 38.92 -15.69 6.04
CA ILE A 47 38.31 -14.97 7.19
C ILE A 47 37.36 -15.89 7.98
N MET A 48 36.46 -16.63 7.34
CA MET A 48 35.49 -17.48 8.03
C MET A 48 36.16 -18.63 8.81
N GLN A 49 37.14 -19.28 8.21
CA GLN A 49 37.92 -20.35 8.87
C GLN A 49 38.72 -19.78 10.04
N THR A 50 39.40 -18.64 9.83
CA THR A 50 40.18 -17.98 10.85
C THR A 50 39.33 -17.58 12.06
N LEU A 51 38.09 -17.05 11.85
CA LEU A 51 37.14 -16.74 12.94
C LEU A 51 36.77 -17.99 13.74
N ALA A 52 36.52 -19.10 13.06
CA ALA A 52 36.15 -20.35 13.70
C ALA A 52 37.31 -20.91 14.55
N ASP A 53 38.55 -20.81 14.08
CA ASP A 53 39.75 -21.31 14.76
C ASP A 53 40.13 -20.44 15.97
N VAL A 54 40.01 -19.12 15.87
CA VAL A 54 40.28 -18.20 16.97
C VAL A 54 39.26 -18.38 18.11
N GLY A 55 37.99 -18.60 17.76
CA GLY A 55 36.89 -18.80 18.71
C GLY A 55 36.41 -17.50 19.37
N GLY A 56 35.26 -17.57 20.05
CA GLY A 56 34.64 -16.40 20.70
C GLY A 56 33.76 -15.56 19.77
N TYR A 57 33.56 -16.01 18.50
CA TYR A 57 32.75 -15.33 17.47
C TYR A 57 31.56 -16.17 17.00
N ASP A 58 31.12 -17.16 17.77
CA ASP A 58 30.05 -18.09 17.38
C ASP A 58 28.77 -17.35 16.95
N THR A 59 28.43 -16.27 17.65
CA THR A 59 27.26 -15.43 17.30
C THR A 59 27.46 -14.74 15.95
N LEU A 60 28.63 -14.15 15.70
CA LEU A 60 28.93 -13.48 14.45
C LEU A 60 28.92 -14.48 13.28
N ILE A 61 29.59 -15.63 13.43
CA ILE A 61 29.62 -16.69 12.41
C ILE A 61 28.20 -17.14 12.06
N PHE A 62 27.38 -17.44 13.09
CA PHE A 62 25.98 -17.82 12.88
C PHE A 62 25.21 -16.77 12.10
N LEU A 63 25.40 -15.48 12.41
CA LEU A 63 24.70 -14.38 11.73
C LEU A 63 25.17 -14.23 10.27
N LEU A 64 26.47 -14.30 10.02
CA LEU A 64 27.03 -14.23 8.66
C LEU A 64 26.55 -15.37 7.75
N GLU A 65 26.27 -16.56 8.33
CA GLU A 65 25.77 -17.75 7.64
C GLU A 65 24.24 -17.81 7.51
N SER A 66 23.50 -17.02 8.30
CA SER A 66 22.04 -17.14 8.38
C SER A 66 21.27 -16.04 7.68
N TYR A 67 21.86 -14.84 7.52
CA TYR A 67 21.15 -13.65 7.04
C TYR A 67 21.65 -13.23 5.67
N PRO A 68 20.85 -13.42 4.59
CA PRO A 68 21.21 -12.98 3.25
C PRO A 68 21.18 -11.45 3.14
N ILE A 69 22.14 -10.91 2.39
CA ILE A 69 22.32 -9.48 2.20
C ILE A 69 21.59 -8.93 0.96
N ASP A 70 21.07 -9.81 0.13
CA ASP A 70 20.33 -9.45 -1.08
C ASP A 70 19.20 -10.44 -1.40
N ALA A 71 18.36 -10.08 -2.37
CA ALA A 71 17.23 -10.90 -2.83
C ALA A 71 17.65 -12.23 -3.52
N ASN A 72 18.93 -12.38 -3.89
CA ASN A 72 19.47 -13.60 -4.49
C ASN A 72 19.90 -14.63 -3.44
N GLY A 73 19.84 -14.25 -2.16
CA GLY A 73 20.25 -15.11 -1.05
C GLY A 73 21.75 -15.10 -0.78
N THR A 74 22.49 -14.07 -1.25
CA THR A 74 23.93 -13.93 -1.01
C THR A 74 24.21 -13.75 0.48
N LEU A 75 25.11 -14.54 1.03
CA LEU A 75 25.55 -14.47 2.43
C LEU A 75 26.92 -13.80 2.53
N LEU A 76 27.16 -13.01 3.57
CA LEU A 76 28.49 -12.46 3.85
C LEU A 76 29.51 -13.55 4.14
N SER A 77 29.10 -14.67 4.74
CA SER A 77 29.96 -15.83 4.94
C SER A 77 30.53 -16.38 3.63
N SER A 78 29.75 -16.35 2.54
CA SER A 78 30.24 -16.76 1.21
C SER A 78 31.31 -15.80 0.72
N LEU A 79 31.09 -14.48 0.82
CA LEU A 79 32.08 -13.48 0.40
C LEU A 79 33.38 -13.59 1.21
N PHE A 80 33.29 -13.80 2.53
CA PHE A 80 34.45 -13.94 3.41
C PHE A 80 35.11 -15.32 3.33
N SER A 81 34.54 -16.27 2.57
CA SER A 81 35.14 -17.57 2.28
C SER A 81 35.84 -17.63 0.92
N GLU A 82 35.51 -16.68 0.02
CA GLU A 82 36.10 -16.62 -1.34
C GLU A 82 37.35 -15.73 -1.38
N ASP A 83 38.12 -15.88 -2.48
CA ASP A 83 39.26 -15.00 -2.74
C ASP A 83 38.81 -13.54 -2.85
N GLY A 84 39.55 -12.65 -2.23
CA GLY A 84 39.19 -11.24 -2.20
C GLY A 84 40.13 -10.39 -1.36
N THR A 85 39.70 -9.15 -1.12
CA THR A 85 40.44 -8.19 -0.30
C THR A 85 39.46 -7.57 0.69
N TYR A 86 39.27 -8.22 1.84
CA TYR A 86 38.24 -7.82 2.79
C TYR A 86 38.86 -7.38 4.13
N THR A 87 38.13 -6.53 4.82
CA THR A 87 38.32 -6.28 6.25
C THR A 87 37.02 -6.58 6.97
N LEU A 88 37.11 -7.36 8.04
CA LEU A 88 36.00 -7.63 8.94
C LEU A 88 36.31 -7.05 10.33
N PHE A 89 35.48 -6.12 10.77
CA PHE A 89 35.45 -5.68 12.17
C PHE A 89 34.57 -6.66 12.94
N ALA A 90 35.17 -7.56 13.69
CA ALA A 90 34.49 -8.73 14.27
C ALA A 90 34.07 -8.48 15.72
N PRO A 91 32.79 -8.23 16.03
CA PRO A 91 32.30 -8.20 17.40
C PRO A 91 32.30 -9.61 17.98
N ASN A 92 32.83 -9.74 19.18
CA ASN A 92 32.82 -11.02 19.90
C ASN A 92 31.43 -11.31 20.52
N ASN A 93 31.29 -12.51 21.13
CA ASN A 93 30.01 -12.93 21.73
C ASN A 93 29.52 -11.99 22.84
N ASP A 94 30.42 -11.42 23.63
CA ASP A 94 30.09 -10.49 24.70
C ASP A 94 29.55 -9.17 24.15
N ALA A 95 30.09 -8.68 23.02
CA ALA A 95 29.62 -7.50 22.35
C ALA A 95 28.16 -7.67 21.87
N PHE A 96 27.81 -8.83 21.33
CA PHE A 96 26.42 -9.13 20.96
C PHE A 96 25.49 -9.27 22.18
N ALA A 97 25.96 -9.91 23.26
CA ALA A 97 25.18 -10.02 24.48
C ALA A 97 24.84 -8.63 25.08
N ALA A 98 25.80 -7.70 25.05
CA ALA A 98 25.59 -6.31 25.48
C ALA A 98 24.59 -5.57 24.57
N LEU A 99 24.66 -5.76 23.24
CA LEU A 99 23.70 -5.19 22.31
C LEU A 99 22.28 -5.69 22.60
N TYR A 100 22.10 -7.00 22.72
CA TYR A 100 20.77 -7.58 22.96
C TYR A 100 20.15 -7.09 24.27
N ALA A 101 20.96 -6.97 25.31
CA ALA A 101 20.52 -6.38 26.58
C ALA A 101 20.08 -4.92 26.43
N THR A 102 20.75 -4.14 25.57
CA THR A 102 20.45 -2.72 25.32
C THR A 102 19.13 -2.54 24.58
N VAL A 103 18.89 -3.37 23.57
CA VAL A 103 17.64 -3.29 22.77
C VAL A 103 16.50 -4.11 23.37
N GLY A 104 16.72 -4.79 24.51
CA GLY A 104 15.68 -5.51 25.25
C GLY A 104 15.29 -6.86 24.65
N VAL A 105 16.15 -7.49 23.86
CA VAL A 105 15.95 -8.82 23.27
C VAL A 105 16.90 -9.86 23.86
N SER A 106 16.63 -11.15 23.62
CA SER A 106 17.43 -12.23 24.20
C SER A 106 18.44 -12.85 23.22
N LYS A 107 18.18 -12.74 21.93
CA LYS A 107 18.98 -13.34 20.84
C LYS A 107 18.73 -12.63 19.51
N ALA A 108 19.58 -12.87 18.53
CA ALA A 108 19.45 -12.29 17.19
C ALA A 108 18.10 -12.61 16.51
N GLY A 109 17.59 -13.84 16.70
CA GLY A 109 16.31 -14.23 16.13
C GLY A 109 15.10 -13.45 16.62
N ASP A 110 15.26 -12.61 17.66
CA ASP A 110 14.21 -11.72 18.16
C ASP A 110 14.28 -10.32 17.49
N VAL A 111 15.34 -10.06 16.69
CA VAL A 111 15.58 -8.80 15.98
C VAL A 111 15.19 -8.92 14.52
N SER A 112 14.62 -7.87 13.97
CA SER A 112 14.26 -7.79 12.53
C SER A 112 15.48 -8.12 11.64
N PRO A 113 15.34 -9.00 10.63
CA PRO A 113 16.41 -9.34 9.70
C PRO A 113 17.06 -8.12 9.04
N ALA A 114 16.29 -7.09 8.71
CA ALA A 114 16.80 -5.86 8.10
C ALA A 114 17.81 -5.14 9.00
N ILE A 115 17.57 -5.09 10.32
CA ILE A 115 18.50 -4.51 11.28
C ILE A 115 19.77 -5.37 11.38
N ILE A 116 19.62 -6.70 11.46
CA ILE A 116 20.77 -7.61 11.50
C ILE A 116 21.65 -7.44 10.25
N VAL A 117 21.06 -7.43 9.07
CA VAL A 117 21.80 -7.24 7.80
C VAL A 117 22.50 -5.87 7.77
N SER A 118 21.84 -4.81 8.23
CA SER A 118 22.44 -3.48 8.32
C SER A 118 23.68 -3.48 9.26
N LEU A 119 23.58 -4.12 10.41
CA LEU A 119 24.72 -4.27 11.32
C LEU A 119 25.85 -5.08 10.68
N LEU A 120 25.58 -6.27 10.13
CA LEU A 120 26.59 -7.15 9.55
C LEU A 120 27.33 -6.49 8.40
N THR A 121 26.62 -5.83 7.49
CA THR A 121 27.22 -5.13 6.35
C THR A 121 28.01 -3.89 6.75
N TYR A 122 27.68 -3.28 7.89
CA TYR A 122 28.46 -2.17 8.46
C TYR A 122 29.79 -2.63 9.05
N HIS A 123 29.91 -3.89 9.47
CA HIS A 123 31.15 -4.47 9.98
C HIS A 123 32.11 -4.99 8.89
N GLY A 124 31.69 -4.95 7.63
CA GLY A 124 32.50 -5.38 6.47
C GLY A 124 33.00 -4.23 5.65
N ALA A 125 34.26 -4.30 5.18
CA ALA A 125 34.81 -3.41 4.15
C ALA A 125 35.39 -4.23 3.00
N GLY A 126 35.19 -3.74 1.76
CA GLY A 126 35.70 -4.38 0.52
C GLY A 126 37.16 -4.04 0.19
N THR A 127 37.96 -3.67 1.18
CA THR A 127 39.39 -3.34 1.03
C THR A 127 40.14 -3.85 2.27
N ILE A 128 41.42 -4.20 2.11
CA ILE A 128 42.27 -4.54 3.24
C ILE A 128 42.64 -3.26 4.01
N ILE A 129 42.40 -3.26 5.30
CA ILE A 129 42.75 -2.19 6.24
C ILE A 129 43.61 -2.84 7.33
N ASP A 130 44.88 -2.92 7.08
CA ASP A 130 45.88 -3.54 7.96
C ASP A 130 46.44 -2.58 9.01
N GLU A 131 46.14 -1.27 8.86
CA GLU A 131 46.49 -0.22 9.80
C GLU A 131 45.29 0.70 10.06
N ILE A 132 44.92 0.88 11.31
CA ILE A 132 43.87 1.79 11.71
C ILE A 132 44.47 3.18 11.99
N THR A 133 44.24 4.10 11.10
CA THR A 133 44.76 5.49 11.21
C THR A 133 43.75 6.40 11.89
N PRO A 134 44.12 7.07 12.99
CA PRO A 134 43.25 8.04 13.64
C PRO A 134 42.79 9.16 12.71
N GLY A 135 41.50 9.51 12.79
CA GLY A 135 40.83 10.47 11.91
C GLY A 135 40.43 9.92 10.53
N ALA A 136 40.70 8.64 10.25
CA ALA A 136 40.26 7.99 9.03
C ALA A 136 38.74 7.77 9.02
N SER A 137 38.18 7.74 7.80
CA SER A 137 36.80 7.34 7.52
C SER A 137 36.84 6.09 6.65
N ILE A 138 36.32 4.98 7.18
CA ILE A 138 36.35 3.67 6.55
C ILE A 138 35.01 3.42 5.88
N ALA A 139 35.02 3.27 4.56
CA ALA A 139 33.81 2.91 3.81
C ALA A 139 33.43 1.44 4.08
N THR A 140 32.17 1.21 4.46
CA THR A 140 31.64 -0.12 4.72
C THR A 140 30.83 -0.67 3.56
N VAL A 141 30.54 -1.97 3.58
CA VAL A 141 29.61 -2.61 2.63
C VAL A 141 28.19 -2.06 2.78
N GLN A 142 27.80 -1.63 3.98
CA GLN A 142 26.49 -1.02 4.25
C GLN A 142 26.35 0.37 3.59
N GLY A 143 27.46 1.08 3.33
CA GLY A 143 27.50 2.38 2.66
C GLY A 143 27.75 3.57 3.58
N GLU A 144 27.46 3.47 4.87
CA GLU A 144 27.85 4.48 5.87
C GLU A 144 29.27 4.19 6.36
N ALA A 145 29.99 5.23 6.75
CA ALA A 145 31.39 5.08 7.13
C ALA A 145 31.58 4.86 8.64
N ILE A 146 32.55 4.01 8.98
CA ILE A 146 33.11 3.94 10.33
C ILE A 146 34.14 5.06 10.47
N VAL A 147 34.03 5.87 11.52
CA VAL A 147 34.98 6.94 11.83
C VAL A 147 35.96 6.47 12.89
N VAL A 148 37.25 6.62 12.63
CA VAL A 148 38.31 6.30 13.59
C VAL A 148 38.63 7.53 14.43
N ASN A 149 38.32 7.48 15.72
CA ASN A 149 38.61 8.53 16.68
C ASN A 149 39.88 8.21 17.47
N GLN A 150 40.64 9.25 17.82
CA GLN A 150 41.91 9.12 18.50
C GLN A 150 41.79 9.04 20.02
N ASP A 151 40.70 9.50 20.60
CA ASP A 151 40.58 9.76 22.01
C ASP A 151 39.42 8.95 22.60
N ASN A 152 39.76 7.85 23.30
CA ASN A 152 38.89 7.28 24.30
C ASN A 152 39.32 7.87 25.64
N PRO A 153 38.62 8.86 26.23
CA PRO A 153 38.85 9.20 27.63
C PRO A 153 38.54 7.96 28.43
N ASP A 154 39.54 7.42 29.10
CA ASP A 154 39.33 6.36 30.07
C ASP A 154 38.35 6.79 31.18
N ALA A 155 37.93 5.87 32.03
CA ALA A 155 36.93 6.11 33.08
C ALA A 155 37.37 7.19 34.09
N ASP A 156 38.64 7.61 34.10
CA ASP A 156 39.20 8.67 34.96
C ASP A 156 39.31 10.04 34.26
N GLY A 157 39.02 10.11 32.95
CA GLY A 157 39.03 11.36 32.17
C GLY A 157 40.43 11.85 31.78
N SER A 158 41.48 11.01 31.85
CA SER A 158 42.83 11.34 31.39
C SER A 158 42.97 10.99 29.90
N GLU A 159 43.33 11.97 29.07
CA GLU A 159 43.62 11.76 27.66
C GLU A 159 45.03 11.22 27.46
N GLY A 160 45.18 10.21 26.56
CA GLY A 160 46.49 9.79 26.07
C GLY A 160 47.22 8.72 26.86
N SER A 161 46.53 7.86 27.63
CA SER A 161 47.12 6.66 28.22
C SER A 161 47.33 5.59 27.13
N PRO A 162 48.42 4.81 27.18
CA PRO A 162 48.63 3.67 26.30
C PRO A 162 47.55 2.56 26.42
N GLU A 163 46.69 2.67 27.45
CA GLU A 163 45.58 1.75 27.72
C GLU A 163 44.27 2.21 27.01
N ASP A 164 44.28 3.44 26.43
CA ASP A 164 43.18 3.98 25.68
C ASP A 164 43.14 3.32 24.28
N GLY A 165 42.24 2.38 24.12
CA GLY A 165 42.06 1.71 22.81
C GLY A 165 41.60 2.66 21.73
N THR A 166 41.93 2.35 20.47
CA THR A 166 41.42 3.06 19.31
C THR A 166 39.90 2.89 19.23
N LEU A 167 39.19 4.01 19.17
CA LEU A 167 37.74 4.03 19.05
C LEU A 167 37.32 3.99 17.60
N LEU A 168 36.48 3.01 17.27
CA LEU A 168 35.70 2.98 16.05
C LEU A 168 34.29 3.51 16.36
N THR A 169 33.87 4.54 15.68
CA THR A 169 32.59 5.18 15.95
C THR A 169 31.63 4.99 14.80
N GLY A 170 30.51 4.32 15.06
CA GLY A 170 29.27 4.49 14.33
C GLY A 170 28.51 5.71 14.90
N SER A 171 27.18 5.71 14.84
CA SER A 171 26.35 6.84 15.29
C SER A 171 26.46 7.11 16.80
N ASN A 172 26.17 6.10 17.61
CA ASN A 172 26.11 6.22 19.09
C ASN A 172 26.96 5.18 19.79
N THR A 173 27.67 4.34 19.06
CA THR A 173 28.44 3.25 19.60
C THR A 173 29.93 3.55 19.49
N LYS A 174 30.58 3.44 20.60
CA LYS A 174 32.04 3.50 20.68
C LYS A 174 32.53 2.05 20.67
N GLY A 175 32.97 1.56 19.53
CA GLY A 175 33.62 0.27 19.41
C GLY A 175 35.09 0.40 19.76
N ILE A 176 35.53 -0.31 20.77
CA ILE A 176 36.93 -0.38 21.15
C ILE A 176 37.57 -1.53 20.42
N LEU A 177 38.72 -1.29 19.75
CA LEU A 177 39.56 -2.36 19.23
C LEU A 177 40.17 -3.10 20.41
N VAL A 178 39.97 -4.43 20.43
CA VAL A 178 40.49 -5.27 21.51
C VAL A 178 41.99 -5.52 21.34
N ALA A 179 42.52 -5.48 20.13
CA ALA A 179 43.93 -5.68 19.82
C ALA A 179 44.48 -4.55 18.94
N ALA A 180 45.78 -4.24 19.10
CA ALA A 180 46.46 -3.23 18.30
C ALA A 180 46.82 -3.69 16.90
N GLU A 181 46.80 -4.99 16.63
CA GLU A 181 47.15 -5.61 15.37
C GLU A 181 45.96 -6.48 14.89
N PRO A 182 45.66 -6.51 13.56
CA PRO A 182 44.62 -7.36 13.04
C PRO A 182 45.07 -8.82 12.98
N ILE A 183 44.09 -9.72 12.95
CA ILE A 183 44.30 -11.13 12.66
C ILE A 183 44.36 -11.26 11.13
N MET A 184 45.45 -11.87 10.61
CA MET A 184 45.67 -12.04 9.18
C MET A 184 44.87 -13.23 8.67
N ALA A 185 44.26 -13.10 7.49
CA ALA A 185 43.60 -14.15 6.74
C ALA A 185 44.06 -14.13 5.27
N SER A 186 43.88 -15.25 4.54
CA SER A 186 44.33 -15.37 3.15
C SER A 186 43.61 -14.39 2.22
N ASN A 187 42.38 -14.01 2.54
CA ASN A 187 41.54 -13.10 1.76
C ASN A 187 41.26 -11.76 2.46
N GLY A 188 42.03 -11.42 3.54
CA GLY A 188 41.85 -10.15 4.22
C GLY A 188 42.38 -10.10 5.63
N VAL A 189 41.78 -9.22 6.42
CA VAL A 189 42.14 -9.01 7.83
C VAL A 189 40.90 -8.93 8.71
N ILE A 190 41.07 -9.32 10.00
CA ILE A 190 40.01 -9.28 11.01
C ILE A 190 40.46 -8.38 12.16
N TRP A 191 39.66 -7.40 12.49
CA TRP A 191 39.84 -6.57 13.69
C TRP A 191 38.82 -6.98 14.76
N ASP A 192 39.31 -7.44 15.92
CA ASP A 192 38.46 -7.75 17.08
C ASP A 192 37.87 -6.46 17.68
N VAL A 193 36.56 -6.39 17.80
CA VAL A 193 35.82 -5.24 18.31
C VAL A 193 34.99 -5.64 19.53
N GLY A 194 35.24 -5.00 20.64
CA GLY A 194 34.53 -5.26 21.91
C GLY A 194 33.09 -4.74 21.98
N THR A 195 32.58 -4.13 20.93
CA THR A 195 31.22 -3.59 20.86
C THR A 195 30.69 -3.74 19.43
N VAL A 196 29.42 -4.11 19.28
CA VAL A 196 28.77 -4.10 17.96
C VAL A 196 28.64 -2.66 17.48
N LEU A 197 29.23 -2.36 16.32
CA LEU A 197 29.12 -1.04 15.71
C LEU A 197 27.74 -0.87 15.07
N ILE A 198 27.08 0.24 15.37
CA ILE A 198 25.75 0.55 14.84
C ILE A 198 25.90 1.63 13.75
N PRO A 199 25.42 1.39 12.51
CA PRO A 199 25.43 2.43 11.48
C PRO A 199 24.76 3.72 11.97
N PRO A 200 25.24 4.91 11.59
CA PRO A 200 24.66 6.19 12.00
C PRO A 200 23.14 6.24 11.83
N GLY A 201 22.62 5.92 10.65
CA GLY A 201 21.19 5.93 10.40
C GLY A 201 20.40 4.91 11.22
N THR A 202 20.93 3.71 11.41
CA THR A 202 20.29 2.69 12.27
C THR A 202 20.31 3.15 13.74
N GLY A 203 21.40 3.76 14.21
CA GLY A 203 21.50 4.25 15.58
C GLY A 203 20.55 5.41 15.87
N ASP A 204 20.41 6.35 14.95
CA ASP A 204 19.48 7.46 15.08
C ASP A 204 18.03 6.98 15.12
N LEU A 205 17.69 5.99 14.26
CA LEU A 205 16.38 5.34 14.29
C LEU A 205 16.12 4.69 15.65
N LEU A 206 17.02 3.79 16.10
CA LEU A 206 16.86 3.10 17.37
C LEU A 206 16.72 4.09 18.53
N ALA A 207 17.54 5.16 18.56
CA ALA A 207 17.47 6.18 19.61
C ALA A 207 16.13 6.93 19.62
N SER A 208 15.50 7.10 18.47
CA SER A 208 14.22 7.81 18.35
C SER A 208 13.02 6.96 18.71
N ILE A 209 13.10 5.63 18.56
CA ILE A 209 11.93 4.73 18.71
C ILE A 209 11.98 3.84 19.95
N LEU A 210 13.14 3.65 20.62
CA LEU A 210 13.27 2.73 21.74
C LEU A 210 12.24 2.99 22.83
N GLY A 211 11.52 1.93 23.22
CA GLY A 211 10.46 1.99 24.23
C GLY A 211 9.10 2.46 23.73
N THR A 212 8.95 2.75 22.42
CA THR A 212 7.68 3.13 21.79
C THR A 212 7.03 1.96 21.03
N ASN A 213 5.78 2.15 20.58
CA ASN A 213 5.09 1.16 19.76
C ASN A 213 5.80 0.92 18.42
N ALA A 214 6.41 1.94 17.82
CA ALA A 214 7.24 1.78 16.62
C ALA A 214 8.41 0.82 16.83
N ALA A 215 9.11 0.91 17.97
CA ALA A 215 10.22 0.01 18.27
C ALA A 215 9.79 -1.46 18.28
N SER A 216 8.69 -1.75 18.94
CA SER A 216 8.17 -3.12 19.05
C SER A 216 7.81 -3.73 17.70
N LEU A 217 7.34 -2.92 16.74
CA LEU A 217 6.97 -3.38 15.40
C LEU A 217 8.18 -3.46 14.45
N LEU A 218 9.10 -2.49 14.51
CA LEU A 218 10.23 -2.38 13.59
C LEU A 218 11.44 -3.20 13.99
N ILE A 219 11.66 -3.39 15.31
CA ILE A 219 12.83 -4.12 15.83
C ILE A 219 12.52 -5.62 15.97
N SER A 220 11.32 -5.99 16.41
CA SER A 220 10.96 -7.38 16.70
C SER A 220 10.87 -8.23 15.43
N ASN A 221 11.51 -9.38 15.44
CA ASN A 221 11.35 -10.39 14.38
C ASN A 221 9.93 -10.95 14.30
N THR A 222 9.18 -10.97 15.40
CA THR A 222 7.79 -11.46 15.41
C THR A 222 6.88 -10.65 14.49
N PHE A 223 7.15 -9.35 14.34
CA PHE A 223 6.37 -8.40 13.55
C PHE A 223 7.13 -7.88 12.33
N SER A 224 8.19 -8.56 11.88
CA SER A 224 9.03 -8.03 10.79
C SER A 224 8.27 -7.83 9.47
N ALA A 225 7.25 -8.65 9.18
CA ALA A 225 6.37 -8.44 8.03
C ALA A 225 5.52 -7.16 8.19
N MET A 226 4.89 -6.96 9.35
CA MET A 226 4.15 -5.73 9.65
C MET A 226 5.06 -4.49 9.67
N GLY A 227 6.27 -4.62 10.23
CA GLY A 227 7.29 -3.58 10.21
C GLY A 227 7.75 -3.22 8.80
N GLY A 228 7.91 -4.21 7.92
CA GLY A 228 8.17 -4.00 6.49
C GLY A 228 7.02 -3.29 5.78
N ALA A 229 5.79 -3.70 6.03
CA ALA A 229 4.59 -3.03 5.50
C ALA A 229 4.48 -1.57 5.97
N LEU A 230 4.81 -1.28 7.25
CA LEU A 230 4.90 0.09 7.77
C LEU A 230 5.94 0.93 7.00
N GLN A 231 7.08 0.36 6.62
CA GLN A 231 8.09 1.07 5.85
C GLN A 231 7.63 1.37 4.41
N VAL A 232 6.93 0.43 3.78
CA VAL A 232 6.35 0.63 2.44
C VAL A 232 5.26 1.71 2.48
N SER A 233 4.36 1.65 3.46
CA SER A 233 3.31 2.67 3.66
C SER A 233 3.88 4.06 3.94
N GLU A 234 5.02 4.14 4.63
CA GLU A 234 5.70 5.39 4.96
C GLU A 234 6.20 6.12 3.71
N VAL A 235 6.75 5.39 2.74
CA VAL A 235 7.17 5.97 1.45
C VAL A 235 5.99 6.62 0.73
N PHE A 236 4.84 5.97 0.73
CA PHE A 236 3.61 6.51 0.17
C PHE A 236 3.13 7.75 0.93
N ALA A 237 3.03 7.67 2.26
CA ALA A 237 2.57 8.77 3.11
C ALA A 237 3.40 10.04 2.89
N VAL A 238 4.74 9.93 2.95
CA VAL A 238 5.65 11.08 2.75
C VAL A 238 5.54 11.66 1.35
N THR A 239 5.42 10.81 0.32
CA THR A 239 5.33 11.25 -1.07
C THR A 239 4.05 12.05 -1.32
N ASN A 240 2.95 11.67 -0.66
CA ASN A 240 1.63 12.30 -0.82
C ASN A 240 1.31 13.33 0.27
N GLY A 241 2.25 13.63 1.17
CA GLY A 241 2.06 14.62 2.24
C GLY A 241 1.08 14.18 3.33
N LEU A 242 0.84 12.87 3.47
CA LEU A 242 -0.01 12.28 4.49
C LEU A 242 0.74 12.15 5.83
N PRO A 243 0.04 12.00 6.97
CA PRO A 243 0.65 11.76 8.27
C PRO A 243 1.48 10.47 8.29
N SER A 244 2.69 10.52 8.83
CA SER A 244 3.54 9.35 9.01
C SER A 244 3.02 8.46 10.15
N LEU A 245 2.73 7.18 9.86
CA LEU A 245 2.38 6.19 10.88
C LEU A 245 3.58 5.88 11.77
N ILE A 246 4.79 5.83 11.20
CA ILE A 246 6.01 5.57 11.97
C ILE A 246 6.29 6.72 12.93
N ASP A 247 6.21 7.98 12.47
CA ASP A 247 6.41 9.15 13.34
C ASP A 247 5.39 9.18 14.48
N TYR A 248 4.13 8.85 14.20
CA TYR A 248 3.08 8.77 15.21
C TYR A 248 3.38 7.69 16.26
N LEU A 249 3.68 6.47 15.82
CA LEU A 249 3.97 5.34 16.69
C LEU A 249 5.31 5.47 17.43
N ALA A 250 6.22 6.32 16.94
CA ALA A 250 7.50 6.65 17.57
C ALA A 250 7.41 7.81 18.57
N ASN A 251 6.34 8.62 18.51
CA ASN A 251 6.20 9.77 19.39
C ASN A 251 5.74 9.32 20.79
N PRO A 252 6.56 9.54 21.85
CA PRO A 252 6.20 9.13 23.21
C PRO A 252 5.02 9.89 23.82
N GLU A 253 4.59 11.01 23.20
CA GLU A 253 3.44 11.81 23.64
C GLU A 253 2.12 11.36 22.97
N GLU A 254 2.19 10.59 21.88
CA GLU A 254 1.02 10.08 21.14
C GLU A 254 0.64 8.69 21.64
N ILE A 255 -0.30 8.64 22.57
CA ILE A 255 -0.81 7.37 23.10
C ILE A 255 -1.64 6.63 22.05
N SER A 256 -1.36 5.34 21.87
CA SER A 256 -2.09 4.50 20.91
C SER A 256 -2.29 3.08 21.42
N THR A 257 -3.34 2.43 20.90
CA THR A 257 -3.52 0.99 20.95
C THR A 257 -3.22 0.43 19.56
N VAL A 258 -2.38 -0.60 19.49
CA VAL A 258 -2.00 -1.24 18.24
C VAL A 258 -2.47 -2.69 18.24
N PHE A 259 -3.19 -3.09 17.22
CA PHE A 259 -3.54 -4.46 16.93
C PHE A 259 -2.52 -5.05 15.95
N ALA A 260 -1.47 -5.70 16.48
CA ALA A 260 -0.34 -6.16 15.68
C ALA A 260 -0.54 -7.56 15.12
N VAL A 261 -0.22 -7.73 13.85
CA VAL A 261 -0.27 -8.99 13.12
C VAL A 261 1.11 -9.64 13.12
N PRO A 262 1.31 -10.81 13.73
CA PRO A 262 2.58 -11.51 13.71
C PRO A 262 2.83 -12.19 12.35
N ASN A 263 4.10 -12.45 12.03
CA ASN A 263 4.51 -13.10 10.77
C ASN A 263 3.75 -14.39 10.46
N ALA A 264 3.46 -15.20 11.48
CA ALA A 264 2.71 -16.44 11.30
C ALA A 264 1.29 -16.23 10.73
N VAL A 265 0.67 -15.09 11.00
CA VAL A 265 -0.64 -14.72 10.43
C VAL A 265 -0.48 -14.25 8.98
N PHE A 266 0.60 -13.49 8.66
CA PHE A 266 0.95 -13.16 7.29
C PHE A 266 1.15 -14.42 6.43
N GLU A 267 1.95 -15.37 6.94
CA GLU A 267 2.21 -16.65 6.27
C GLU A 267 0.91 -17.46 6.07
N ALA A 268 0.07 -17.54 7.10
CA ALA A 268 -1.20 -18.27 7.03
C ALA A 268 -2.18 -17.66 6.03
N ALA A 269 -2.15 -16.34 5.86
CA ALA A 269 -2.95 -15.61 4.88
C ALA A 269 -2.33 -15.63 3.47
N GLY A 270 -1.11 -16.17 3.29
CA GLY A 270 -0.39 -16.12 2.02
C GLY A 270 0.06 -14.73 1.61
N LEU A 271 0.23 -13.83 2.59
CA LEU A 271 0.60 -12.43 2.38
C LEU A 271 2.08 -12.19 2.66
N SER A 272 2.66 -11.26 1.93
CA SER A 272 4.01 -10.73 2.14
C SER A 272 3.98 -9.20 2.04
N VAL A 273 5.09 -8.54 2.30
CA VAL A 273 5.21 -7.09 2.17
C VAL A 273 4.95 -6.62 0.73
N GLU A 274 5.28 -7.47 -0.25
CA GLU A 274 5.10 -7.20 -1.68
C GLU A 274 3.67 -7.47 -2.18
N THR A 275 2.77 -7.97 -1.33
CA THR A 275 1.39 -8.31 -1.74
C THR A 275 0.58 -7.06 -2.09
N PHE A 276 0.83 -5.97 -1.39
CA PHE A 276 0.13 -4.71 -1.57
C PHE A 276 1.12 -3.57 -1.81
N ASP A 277 0.68 -2.52 -2.46
CA ASP A 277 1.46 -1.29 -2.63
C ASP A 277 1.44 -0.40 -1.37
N GLY A 278 2.06 0.78 -1.48
CA GLY A 278 2.19 1.70 -0.33
C GLY A 278 0.86 2.32 0.10
N GLU A 279 -0.06 2.52 -0.82
CA GLU A 279 -1.40 3.07 -0.56
C GLU A 279 -2.26 2.05 0.18
N ASP A 280 -2.33 0.83 -0.34
CA ASP A 280 -3.07 -0.25 0.30
C ASP A 280 -2.53 -0.53 1.70
N TRP A 281 -1.19 -0.62 1.88
CA TRP A 281 -0.60 -0.82 3.20
C TRP A 281 -0.90 0.33 4.16
N TYR A 282 -0.89 1.57 3.66
CA TYR A 282 -1.23 2.73 4.49
C TYR A 282 -2.67 2.67 4.99
N GLY A 283 -3.61 2.33 4.12
CA GLY A 283 -5.01 2.11 4.46
C GLY A 283 -5.19 0.96 5.48
N ILE A 284 -4.61 -0.21 5.21
CA ILE A 284 -4.69 -1.38 6.10
C ILE A 284 -4.09 -1.06 7.47
N LEU A 285 -2.85 -0.56 7.52
CA LEU A 285 -2.14 -0.36 8.79
C LEU A 285 -2.74 0.74 9.64
N SER A 286 -3.36 1.75 9.05
CA SER A 286 -4.09 2.78 9.79
C SER A 286 -5.30 2.21 10.55
N HIS A 287 -5.91 1.10 10.08
CA HIS A 287 -6.95 0.37 10.78
C HIS A 287 -6.43 -0.41 12.02
N HIS A 288 -5.15 -0.74 12.01
CA HIS A 288 -4.52 -1.46 13.13
C HIS A 288 -4.12 -0.54 14.28
N VAL A 289 -4.30 0.79 14.13
CA VAL A 289 -3.89 1.78 15.13
C VAL A 289 -5.09 2.58 15.62
N ILE A 290 -5.34 2.58 16.93
CA ILE A 290 -6.37 3.38 17.58
C ILE A 290 -5.69 4.51 18.35
N SER A 291 -6.05 5.75 18.06
CA SER A 291 -5.54 6.92 18.75
C SER A 291 -6.13 7.07 20.15
N ALA A 292 -5.45 7.85 21.02
CA ALA A 292 -5.98 8.21 22.34
C ALA A 292 -7.36 8.86 22.27
N ALA A 293 -7.59 9.71 21.28
CA ALA A 293 -8.88 10.37 21.08
C ALA A 293 -10.00 9.40 20.74
N ALA A 294 -9.71 8.42 19.86
CA ALA A 294 -10.66 7.37 19.49
C ALA A 294 -10.95 6.43 20.69
N ALA A 295 -9.93 6.06 21.46
CA ALA A 295 -10.10 5.27 22.68
C ALA A 295 -10.96 6.00 23.73
N LEU A 296 -10.70 7.30 23.99
CA LEU A 296 -11.52 8.12 24.90
C LEU A 296 -12.99 8.17 24.42
N LYS A 297 -13.24 8.42 23.13
CA LYS A 297 -14.58 8.43 22.56
C LYS A 297 -15.28 7.08 22.75
N ALA A 298 -14.61 5.96 22.48
CA ALA A 298 -15.18 4.62 22.61
C ALA A 298 -15.44 4.22 24.06
N THR A 299 -14.70 4.78 25.03
CA THR A 299 -14.79 4.46 26.45
C THR A 299 -15.55 5.50 27.27
N ASP A 300 -16.19 6.50 26.64
CA ASP A 300 -16.88 7.59 27.31
C ASP A 300 -15.95 8.34 28.28
N ASP A 301 -14.76 8.70 27.82
CA ASP A 301 -13.66 9.37 28.55
C ASP A 301 -13.05 8.54 29.72
N ALA A 302 -13.30 7.24 29.76
CA ALA A 302 -12.78 6.38 30.85
C ALA A 302 -11.31 5.98 30.64
N SER A 303 -10.86 5.82 29.39
CA SER A 303 -9.48 5.42 29.07
C SER A 303 -9.03 5.99 27.73
N ASN A 304 -7.77 6.46 27.66
CA ASN A 304 -7.11 6.89 26.42
C ASN A 304 -6.34 5.75 25.72
N VAL A 305 -6.49 4.53 26.21
CA VAL A 305 -5.91 3.31 25.64
C VAL A 305 -6.88 2.16 25.80
N LEU A 306 -6.97 1.28 24.82
CA LEU A 306 -7.80 0.07 24.91
C LEU A 306 -6.92 -1.11 25.37
N ASP A 307 -6.49 -1.10 26.62
CA ASP A 307 -5.75 -2.20 27.23
C ASP A 307 -6.66 -3.42 27.51
N ALA A 308 -6.06 -4.53 27.94
CA ALA A 308 -6.80 -5.76 28.25
C ALA A 308 -7.93 -5.54 29.27
N ALA A 309 -7.67 -4.70 30.28
CA ALA A 309 -8.66 -4.41 31.32
C ALA A 309 -9.84 -3.60 30.78
N THR A 310 -9.55 -2.64 29.88
CA THR A 310 -10.58 -1.85 29.19
C THR A 310 -11.41 -2.70 28.25
N LEU A 311 -10.77 -3.53 27.43
CA LEU A 311 -11.46 -4.38 26.45
C LEU A 311 -12.34 -5.44 27.09
N THR A 312 -11.93 -6.02 28.25
CA THR A 312 -12.65 -7.11 28.94
C THR A 312 -13.43 -6.65 30.17
N GLY A 313 -13.41 -5.37 30.49
CA GLY A 313 -13.99 -4.80 31.72
C GLY A 313 -15.49 -4.50 31.65
N GLY A 314 -16.23 -5.02 30.64
CA GLY A 314 -17.67 -4.86 30.46
C GLY A 314 -18.10 -3.71 29.55
N LEU A 315 -17.20 -2.80 29.17
CA LEU A 315 -17.52 -1.70 28.25
C LEU A 315 -17.79 -2.19 26.82
N PHE A 316 -17.20 -3.32 26.44
CA PHE A 316 -17.29 -3.91 25.10
C PHE A 316 -18.19 -5.15 25.01
N ASP A 317 -18.90 -5.53 26.09
CA ASP A 317 -19.78 -6.72 26.09
C ASP A 317 -20.90 -6.64 25.05
N GLU A 318 -21.45 -5.45 24.82
CA GLU A 318 -22.49 -5.21 23.82
C GLU A 318 -21.91 -4.79 22.45
N GLY A 319 -20.58 -4.71 22.34
CA GLY A 319 -19.87 -4.20 21.19
C GLY A 319 -19.87 -2.66 21.07
N LYS A 320 -18.80 -2.13 20.54
CA LYS A 320 -18.62 -0.68 20.32
C LYS A 320 -17.96 -0.40 18.98
N ILE A 321 -18.38 0.72 18.36
CA ILE A 321 -17.70 1.30 17.22
C ILE A 321 -16.54 2.15 17.73
N VAL A 322 -15.36 1.94 17.16
CA VAL A 322 -14.11 2.64 17.49
C VAL A 322 -13.54 3.22 16.21
N ASP A 323 -13.32 4.53 16.17
CA ASP A 323 -12.75 5.17 15.01
C ASP A 323 -11.30 4.69 14.78
N GLY A 324 -10.93 4.40 13.53
CA GLY A 324 -9.54 4.16 13.13
C GLY A 324 -8.70 5.43 13.26
N MET A 325 -7.36 5.29 13.13
CA MET A 325 -6.45 6.44 13.30
C MET A 325 -6.53 7.43 12.16
N ILE A 326 -6.71 6.96 10.93
CA ILE A 326 -6.70 7.80 9.73
C ILE A 326 -8.03 7.69 9.03
N GLY A 327 -8.55 8.86 8.66
CA GLY A 327 -9.73 8.95 7.83
C GLY A 327 -9.40 8.85 6.36
N MET A 328 -10.26 8.20 5.60
CA MET A 328 -10.26 8.28 4.15
C MET A 328 -10.99 9.56 3.71
N ASP A 329 -10.58 10.15 2.59
CA ASP A 329 -11.34 11.22 1.95
C ASP A 329 -12.71 10.65 1.53
N ASP A 330 -13.79 11.27 1.96
CA ASP A 330 -15.16 10.87 1.60
C ASP A 330 -15.56 11.33 0.18
N GLY A 331 -14.58 11.78 -0.61
CA GLY A 331 -14.81 12.33 -1.95
C GLY A 331 -15.35 13.76 -1.98
N SER A 332 -15.73 14.32 -0.81
CA SER A 332 -16.20 15.70 -0.67
C SER A 332 -15.16 16.66 -0.08
N GLY A 333 -13.94 16.15 0.22
CA GLY A 333 -12.89 16.83 0.98
C GLY A 333 -13.10 16.74 2.49
N GLY A 334 -14.03 15.92 2.94
CA GLY A 334 -14.21 15.50 4.33
C GLY A 334 -13.35 14.26 4.63
N ILE A 335 -12.96 14.10 5.90
CA ILE A 335 -12.24 12.90 6.35
C ILE A 335 -13.23 12.05 7.15
N VAL A 336 -13.57 10.87 6.63
CA VAL A 336 -14.32 9.85 7.36
C VAL A 336 -13.32 8.87 7.97
N PHE A 337 -13.33 8.76 9.29
CA PHE A 337 -12.57 7.72 9.98
C PHE A 337 -13.27 6.38 9.74
N VAL A 338 -12.56 5.44 9.13
CA VAL A 338 -13.09 4.08 8.94
C VAL A 338 -13.12 3.40 10.30
N PRO A 339 -14.29 3.09 10.84
CA PRO A 339 -14.42 2.56 12.19
C PRO A 339 -14.20 1.04 12.22
N LEU A 340 -13.81 0.55 13.42
CA LEU A 340 -13.83 -0.86 13.78
C LEU A 340 -15.02 -1.13 14.68
N TYR A 341 -15.63 -2.31 14.58
CA TYR A 341 -16.56 -2.79 15.60
C TYR A 341 -15.84 -3.80 16.50
N ILE A 342 -15.73 -3.49 17.77
CA ILE A 342 -15.03 -4.33 18.77
C ILE A 342 -16.05 -4.84 19.79
N LYS A 343 -16.04 -6.15 20.04
CA LYS A 343 -16.87 -6.81 21.04
C LYS A 343 -16.06 -7.77 21.90
N TYR A 344 -16.35 -7.79 23.19
CA TYR A 344 -15.88 -8.83 24.08
C TYR A 344 -17.00 -9.85 24.36
N ASP A 345 -16.75 -11.12 24.05
CA ASP A 345 -17.62 -12.24 24.39
C ASP A 345 -16.79 -13.49 24.72
N ALA A 346 -16.66 -13.78 25.99
CA ALA A 346 -15.87 -14.93 26.44
C ALA A 346 -16.40 -16.29 25.92
N ALA A 347 -17.68 -16.35 25.49
CA ALA A 347 -18.25 -17.58 24.92
C ALA A 347 -17.79 -17.83 23.47
N LEU A 348 -17.32 -16.77 22.79
CA LEU A 348 -16.79 -16.82 21.43
C LEU A 348 -15.26 -16.93 21.40
N ALA A 349 -14.60 -17.00 22.55
CA ALA A 349 -13.14 -17.12 22.61
C ALA A 349 -12.63 -18.35 21.86
N GLY A 350 -11.59 -18.16 21.07
CA GLY A 350 -10.93 -19.23 20.31
C GLY A 350 -11.47 -19.48 18.90
N GLN A 351 -12.31 -18.60 18.35
CA GLN A 351 -12.75 -18.70 16.95
C GLN A 351 -11.58 -18.71 15.96
N PHE A 352 -10.49 -17.99 16.27
CA PHE A 352 -9.27 -17.91 15.48
C PHE A 352 -8.11 -18.77 16.04
N GLY A 353 -8.41 -19.79 16.87
CA GLY A 353 -7.42 -20.76 17.31
C GLY A 353 -6.73 -20.48 18.64
N GLY A 354 -7.38 -19.77 19.56
CA GLY A 354 -6.86 -19.62 20.94
C GLY A 354 -6.96 -18.21 21.53
N GLY A 355 -7.85 -17.40 21.04
CA GLY A 355 -8.03 -16.02 21.46
C GLY A 355 -8.73 -15.82 22.79
N THR A 356 -8.92 -14.57 23.15
CA THR A 356 -9.44 -14.10 24.44
C THR A 356 -10.95 -13.82 24.45
N GLY A 357 -11.60 -13.89 23.26
CA GLY A 357 -12.98 -13.46 23.08
C GLY A 357 -13.13 -11.96 22.81
N VAL A 358 -12.03 -11.21 22.62
CA VAL A 358 -12.08 -9.87 22.06
C VAL A 358 -12.04 -9.99 20.54
N LEU A 359 -13.16 -9.73 19.90
CA LEU A 359 -13.40 -9.92 18.48
C LEU A 359 -13.50 -8.57 17.79
N ILE A 360 -12.96 -8.48 16.56
CA ILE A 360 -12.90 -7.25 15.79
C ILE A 360 -13.49 -7.52 14.41
N ASP A 361 -14.44 -6.68 14.03
CA ASP A 361 -15.00 -6.55 12.69
C ASP A 361 -14.48 -5.24 12.09
N SER A 362 -13.79 -5.31 10.97
CA SER A 362 -13.14 -4.18 10.31
C SER A 362 -13.79 -3.81 8.97
N ASP A 363 -14.65 -4.65 8.41
CA ASP A 363 -15.38 -4.41 7.18
C ASP A 363 -16.83 -3.99 7.40
N LEU A 364 -17.23 -3.86 8.69
CA LEU A 364 -18.55 -3.38 9.10
C LEU A 364 -19.73 -4.20 8.56
N ASP A 365 -19.55 -5.49 8.40
CA ASP A 365 -20.60 -6.42 8.01
C ASP A 365 -21.87 -6.27 8.86
N PHE A 366 -21.70 -5.85 10.10
CA PHE A 366 -22.80 -5.54 11.00
C PHE A 366 -23.64 -4.35 10.48
N ALA A 367 -23.02 -3.34 9.88
CA ALA A 367 -23.72 -2.19 9.28
C ALA A 367 -24.52 -2.61 8.04
N MET A 368 -24.12 -3.67 7.37
CA MET A 368 -24.85 -4.30 6.26
C MET A 368 -25.93 -5.28 6.73
N GLY A 369 -26.15 -5.41 8.05
CA GLY A 369 -27.17 -6.26 8.63
C GLY A 369 -26.77 -7.72 8.80
N MET A 370 -25.50 -8.07 8.69
CA MET A 370 -25.01 -9.40 9.03
C MET A 370 -25.09 -9.63 10.55
N SER A 371 -25.30 -10.88 10.93
CA SER A 371 -25.34 -11.27 12.34
C SER A 371 -23.96 -11.69 12.83
N ALA A 372 -23.62 -11.33 14.07
CA ALA A 372 -22.39 -11.77 14.73
C ALA A 372 -22.21 -13.31 14.75
N ASP A 373 -23.28 -14.07 14.50
CA ASP A 373 -23.24 -15.54 14.38
C ASP A 373 -22.98 -16.00 12.93
N SER A 374 -22.88 -15.07 11.96
CA SER A 374 -22.61 -15.40 10.56
C SER A 374 -21.14 -15.76 10.37
N ALA A 375 -20.88 -16.76 9.53
CA ALA A 375 -19.51 -17.10 9.14
C ALA A 375 -18.88 -15.91 8.38
N GLY A 376 -17.69 -15.48 8.82
CA GLY A 376 -16.97 -14.36 8.21
C GLY A 376 -17.31 -12.98 8.80
N PHE A 377 -18.23 -12.90 9.77
CA PHE A 377 -18.54 -11.64 10.44
C PHE A 377 -17.33 -11.01 11.15
N TRP A 378 -16.51 -11.85 11.81
CA TRP A 378 -15.34 -11.39 12.54
C TRP A 378 -14.08 -11.51 11.67
N ASN A 379 -13.34 -10.42 11.54
CA ASN A 379 -12.09 -10.38 10.77
C ASN A 379 -10.88 -10.78 11.62
N ALA A 380 -10.90 -10.48 12.92
CA ALA A 380 -9.80 -10.82 13.82
C ALA A 380 -10.25 -11.08 15.26
N GLU A 381 -9.40 -11.79 16.01
CA GLU A 381 -9.52 -12.00 17.45
C GLU A 381 -8.20 -11.63 18.13
N VAL A 382 -8.26 -10.98 19.31
CA VAL A 382 -7.07 -10.72 20.13
C VAL A 382 -6.60 -12.04 20.74
N LEU A 383 -5.38 -12.47 20.34
CA LEU A 383 -4.73 -13.67 20.86
C LEU A 383 -3.99 -13.38 22.17
N PHE A 384 -3.19 -12.32 22.19
CA PHE A 384 -2.39 -11.90 23.32
C PHE A 384 -2.68 -10.42 23.60
N PRO A 385 -3.53 -10.13 24.60
CA PRO A 385 -3.79 -8.76 25.02
C PRO A 385 -2.58 -8.22 25.80
N ASP A 386 -2.30 -6.92 25.64
CA ASP A 386 -1.15 -6.22 26.25
C ASP A 386 0.16 -7.00 26.06
N ALA A 387 0.34 -7.62 24.87
CA ALA A 387 1.53 -8.40 24.56
C ALA A 387 2.82 -7.58 24.75
N VAL A 388 2.74 -6.27 24.48
CA VAL A 388 3.78 -5.29 24.78
C VAL A 388 3.12 -4.04 25.35
N THR A 389 3.69 -3.50 26.43
CA THR A 389 3.34 -2.20 26.98
C THR A 389 4.53 -1.26 26.83
N ASN A 390 4.32 -0.18 26.09
CA ASN A 390 5.32 0.83 25.78
C ASN A 390 5.01 2.16 26.47
N VAL A 391 5.93 3.13 26.38
CA VAL A 391 5.74 4.48 26.96
C VAL A 391 4.55 5.20 26.32
N ASN A 392 4.22 4.88 25.09
CA ASN A 392 3.14 5.51 24.32
C ASN A 392 1.98 4.56 23.98
N GLY A 393 1.74 3.54 24.78
CA GLY A 393 0.53 2.70 24.64
C GLY A 393 0.77 1.21 24.75
N VAL A 394 -0.14 0.44 24.18
CA VAL A 394 -0.14 -1.03 24.22
C VAL A 394 -0.20 -1.64 22.84
N ILE A 395 0.34 -2.84 22.71
CA ILE A 395 0.23 -3.68 21.52
C ILE A 395 -0.49 -4.96 21.90
N HIS A 396 -1.57 -5.26 21.20
CA HIS A 396 -2.25 -6.54 21.22
C HIS A 396 -1.83 -7.36 20.00
N VAL A 397 -1.57 -8.63 20.18
CA VAL A 397 -1.38 -9.56 19.06
C VAL A 397 -2.74 -10.10 18.63
N ILE A 398 -3.03 -9.99 17.34
CA ILE A 398 -4.29 -10.49 16.77
C ILE A 398 -4.06 -11.62 15.77
N ALA A 399 -5.08 -12.46 15.62
CA ALA A 399 -5.22 -13.40 14.50
C ALA A 399 -6.21 -12.81 13.50
N GLY A 400 -5.71 -12.45 12.34
CA GLY A 400 -6.48 -11.83 11.25
C GLY A 400 -5.96 -10.45 10.89
N PHE A 401 -6.39 -9.96 9.75
CA PHE A 401 -6.08 -8.62 9.27
C PHE A 401 -7.30 -7.72 9.41
N LEU A 402 -7.05 -6.49 9.83
CA LEU A 402 -8.08 -5.45 9.83
C LEU A 402 -7.96 -4.71 8.50
N THR A 403 -8.68 -5.21 7.51
CA THR A 403 -8.76 -4.54 6.21
C THR A 403 -9.94 -3.59 6.23
N PRO A 404 -9.75 -2.30 5.87
CA PRO A 404 -10.89 -1.44 5.64
C PRO A 404 -11.75 -2.03 4.53
N MET A 405 -13.07 -1.89 4.67
CA MET A 405 -13.92 -2.08 3.51
C MET A 405 -13.36 -1.14 2.43
N LYS A 406 -12.84 -1.71 1.34
CA LYS A 406 -12.55 -0.90 0.17
C LYS A 406 -13.92 -0.38 -0.28
N GLN A 407 -14.25 0.85 0.11
CA GLN A 407 -15.33 1.54 -0.54
C GLN A 407 -14.83 1.67 -1.97
N GLU A 408 -15.30 0.80 -2.85
CA GLU A 408 -15.10 1.01 -4.28
C GLU A 408 -15.54 2.45 -4.52
N ALA A 409 -14.64 3.24 -5.07
CA ALA A 409 -15.00 4.60 -5.45
C ALA A 409 -16.30 4.46 -6.25
N PRO A 410 -17.34 5.26 -5.92
CA PRO A 410 -18.59 5.12 -6.64
C PRO A 410 -18.27 5.22 -8.14
N GLU A 411 -18.61 4.18 -8.87
CA GLU A 411 -18.39 4.13 -10.31
C GLU A 411 -19.49 4.93 -11.00
N ASN A 412 -19.13 5.64 -12.05
CA ASN A 412 -20.11 6.29 -12.89
C ASN A 412 -20.96 5.22 -13.61
N PRO A 413 -22.26 5.12 -13.34
CA PRO A 413 -23.08 4.05 -13.90
C PRO A 413 -23.23 4.10 -15.42
N MET A 414 -22.84 5.22 -16.04
CA MET A 414 -22.88 5.39 -17.50
C MET A 414 -21.51 5.25 -18.16
N GLU A 415 -20.40 5.16 -17.40
CA GLU A 415 -19.07 5.00 -18.01
C GLU A 415 -19.05 3.82 -18.99
N GLY A 416 -18.40 4.03 -20.13
CA GLY A 416 -18.22 2.99 -21.13
C GLY A 416 -18.95 3.27 -22.46
N THR A 417 -19.05 2.24 -23.26
CA THR A 417 -19.66 2.27 -24.60
C THR A 417 -21.01 1.58 -24.57
N TRP A 418 -22.04 2.31 -24.98
CA TRP A 418 -23.41 1.82 -25.02
C TRP A 418 -23.92 1.79 -26.46
N THR A 419 -24.75 0.81 -26.82
CA THR A 419 -25.48 0.74 -28.07
C THR A 419 -26.97 0.55 -27.79
N LEU A 420 -27.83 0.76 -28.78
CA LEU A 420 -29.20 0.27 -28.68
C LEU A 420 -29.20 -1.25 -28.57
N ALA A 421 -29.87 -1.80 -27.55
CA ALA A 421 -29.98 -3.24 -27.40
C ALA A 421 -30.65 -3.86 -28.66
N PRO A 422 -30.03 -4.84 -29.32
CA PRO A 422 -30.56 -5.39 -30.57
C PRO A 422 -31.76 -6.36 -30.34
N VAL A 423 -32.73 -5.88 -29.61
CA VAL A 423 -33.93 -6.65 -29.21
C VAL A 423 -35.22 -5.95 -29.64
N ALA A 424 -36.30 -6.73 -29.80
CA ALA A 424 -37.62 -6.16 -30.03
C ALA A 424 -38.05 -5.36 -28.79
N GLY A 425 -38.61 -4.16 -29.03
CA GLY A 425 -39.02 -3.26 -27.94
C GLY A 425 -37.93 -2.33 -27.38
N ALA A 426 -36.70 -2.40 -27.92
CA ALA A 426 -35.63 -1.48 -27.53
C ALA A 426 -35.96 -0.01 -27.86
N LEU A 427 -36.76 0.22 -28.88
CA LEU A 427 -37.37 1.49 -29.23
C LEU A 427 -38.86 1.37 -29.05
N ALA A 428 -39.47 2.15 -28.18
CA ALA A 428 -40.92 2.15 -27.99
C ALA A 428 -41.44 3.57 -27.69
N VAL A 429 -42.69 3.83 -28.04
CA VAL A 429 -43.34 5.12 -27.79
C VAL A 429 -44.80 4.92 -27.39
N GLY A 430 -45.25 5.77 -26.49
CA GLY A 430 -46.62 5.69 -25.98
C GLY A 430 -47.11 6.96 -25.29
N PRO A 431 -48.37 6.96 -24.81
CA PRO A 431 -48.96 8.13 -24.17
C PRO A 431 -48.45 8.39 -22.76
N ALA A 432 -47.85 7.39 -22.08
CA ALA A 432 -47.41 7.49 -20.70
C ALA A 432 -46.24 6.52 -20.40
N THR A 433 -45.53 6.76 -19.32
CA THR A 433 -44.34 5.98 -18.91
C THR A 433 -44.65 4.50 -18.66
N ASP A 434 -45.86 4.15 -18.30
CA ASP A 434 -46.39 2.80 -18.10
C ASP A 434 -47.25 2.28 -19.28
N ASP A 435 -47.41 3.06 -20.36
CA ASP A 435 -48.15 2.70 -21.56
C ASP A 435 -47.37 3.10 -22.83
N LEU A 436 -46.69 2.15 -23.45
CA LEU A 436 -45.90 2.31 -24.69
C LEU A 436 -46.63 1.74 -25.88
N GLY A 437 -47.97 1.78 -25.88
CA GLY A 437 -48.81 1.08 -26.82
C GLY A 437 -48.96 1.74 -28.21
N TRP A 438 -48.29 2.88 -28.49
CA TRP A 438 -48.42 3.48 -29.83
C TRP A 438 -47.59 2.75 -30.88
N TRP A 439 -46.34 2.46 -30.57
CA TRP A 439 -45.44 1.74 -31.46
C TRP A 439 -44.21 1.21 -30.69
N SER A 440 -43.69 0.08 -31.16
CA SER A 440 -42.40 -0.43 -30.77
C SER A 440 -41.75 -1.19 -31.92
N ASN A 441 -40.41 -1.24 -31.96
CA ASN A 441 -39.68 -2.04 -32.93
C ASN A 441 -39.89 -3.55 -32.67
N ASP A 442 -40.04 -4.32 -33.75
CA ASP A 442 -39.97 -5.77 -33.71
C ASP A 442 -38.58 -6.28 -34.13
N ALA A 443 -38.37 -7.59 -34.13
CA ALA A 443 -37.11 -8.20 -34.53
C ALA A 443 -36.75 -7.94 -36.02
N ALA A 444 -37.73 -7.71 -36.89
CA ALA A 444 -37.47 -7.36 -38.29
C ALA A 444 -36.97 -5.92 -38.44
N ALA A 445 -37.50 -5.02 -37.61
CA ALA A 445 -37.04 -3.63 -37.54
C ALA A 445 -35.60 -3.53 -37.01
N VAL A 446 -35.17 -4.38 -36.06
CA VAL A 446 -33.77 -4.45 -35.64
C VAL A 446 -32.85 -4.73 -36.82
N THR A 447 -33.19 -5.74 -37.63
CA THR A 447 -32.41 -6.08 -38.83
C THR A 447 -32.47 -4.99 -39.92
N ALA A 448 -33.59 -4.31 -40.06
CA ALA A 448 -33.75 -3.27 -41.07
C ALA A 448 -33.04 -1.96 -40.73
N ARG A 449 -32.79 -1.74 -39.45
CA ARG A 449 -32.13 -0.57 -38.88
C ARG A 449 -30.77 -0.93 -38.26
N ASP A 450 -30.06 -1.93 -38.84
CA ASP A 450 -28.78 -2.40 -38.33
C ASP A 450 -27.78 -1.26 -38.10
N CYS A 451 -27.72 -0.29 -39.00
CA CYS A 451 -26.94 0.94 -38.90
C CYS A 451 -27.33 1.88 -37.76
N HIS A 452 -28.41 1.65 -37.04
CA HIS A 452 -28.84 2.40 -35.88
C HIS A 452 -28.56 1.64 -34.59
N PHE A 453 -28.55 0.32 -34.67
CA PHE A 453 -28.27 -0.55 -33.54
C PHE A 453 -26.77 -0.79 -33.34
N ASP A 454 -25.91 -0.36 -34.27
CA ASP A 454 -24.46 -0.34 -34.15
C ASP A 454 -23.91 1.05 -33.82
N ASP A 455 -24.76 2.10 -33.77
CA ASP A 455 -24.38 3.42 -33.22
C ASP A 455 -23.90 3.28 -31.79
N GLN A 456 -22.76 3.93 -31.45
CA GLN A 456 -22.16 3.87 -30.14
C GLN A 456 -22.35 5.21 -29.41
N TYR A 457 -22.72 5.12 -28.16
CA TYR A 457 -22.91 6.21 -27.21
C TYR A 457 -21.85 6.09 -26.12
N VAL A 458 -20.79 6.88 -26.22
CA VAL A 458 -19.59 6.75 -25.37
C VAL A 458 -19.60 7.80 -24.28
N PHE A 459 -19.56 7.35 -23.04
CA PHE A 459 -19.43 8.18 -21.84
C PHE A 459 -18.05 7.94 -21.24
N ASP A 460 -17.28 9.01 -21.02
CA ASP A 460 -16.02 8.89 -20.29
C ASP A 460 -16.26 8.61 -18.79
N ALA A 461 -15.19 8.36 -18.01
CA ALA A 461 -15.29 8.10 -16.57
C ALA A 461 -15.96 9.25 -15.80
N GLY A 462 -15.88 10.45 -16.32
CA GLY A 462 -16.45 11.63 -15.67
C GLY A 462 -15.75 12.01 -14.36
N THR A 463 -16.36 12.99 -13.70
CA THR A 463 -15.93 13.44 -12.36
C THR A 463 -17.14 13.52 -11.47
N MET A 464 -17.07 12.89 -10.30
CA MET A 464 -18.11 12.99 -9.29
C MET A 464 -18.02 14.36 -8.57
N SER A 465 -19.14 14.95 -8.30
CA SER A 465 -19.26 16.19 -7.53
C SER A 465 -20.64 16.28 -6.87
N THR A 466 -20.82 17.25 -5.98
CA THR A 466 -22.13 17.52 -5.37
C THR A 466 -22.70 18.79 -5.98
N ASN A 467 -23.96 18.76 -6.43
CA ASN A 467 -24.63 19.91 -6.98
C ASN A 467 -25.17 20.88 -5.89
N ASP A 468 -25.73 22.02 -6.29
CA ASP A 468 -26.28 23.01 -5.36
C ASP A 468 -27.46 22.50 -4.48
N ALA A 469 -28.07 21.38 -4.85
CA ALA A 469 -29.12 20.72 -4.08
C ALA A 469 -28.57 19.72 -3.05
N GLY A 470 -27.27 19.44 -3.08
CA GLY A 470 -26.62 18.45 -2.23
C GLY A 470 -26.70 17.03 -2.79
N GLU A 471 -27.02 16.86 -4.07
CA GLU A 471 -27.16 15.57 -4.75
C GLU A 471 -25.84 15.19 -5.41
N GLU A 472 -25.48 13.90 -5.37
CA GLU A 472 -24.28 13.38 -6.04
C GLU A 472 -24.50 13.26 -7.55
N ILE A 473 -23.62 13.91 -8.29
CA ILE A 473 -23.67 13.90 -9.76
C ILE A 473 -22.31 13.50 -10.36
N TRP A 474 -22.38 12.78 -11.48
CA TRP A 474 -21.25 12.57 -12.38
C TRP A 474 -21.37 13.52 -13.57
N SER A 475 -20.24 14.09 -14.00
CA SER A 475 -20.21 14.94 -15.20
C SER A 475 -18.95 14.66 -16.02
N GLY A 476 -19.09 14.61 -17.33
CA GLY A 476 -18.00 14.27 -18.23
C GLY A 476 -18.29 14.55 -19.70
N GLU A 477 -17.44 13.99 -20.58
CA GLU A 477 -17.59 14.09 -22.02
C GLU A 477 -18.44 12.93 -22.56
N TYR A 478 -19.28 13.25 -23.55
CA TYR A 478 -20.15 12.34 -24.25
C TYR A 478 -19.90 12.42 -25.75
N THR A 479 -19.79 11.28 -26.40
CA THR A 479 -19.54 11.18 -27.84
C THR A 479 -20.49 10.18 -28.47
N ILE A 480 -21.03 10.53 -29.67
CA ILE A 480 -21.77 9.62 -30.53
C ILE A 480 -20.84 9.18 -31.64
N LEU A 481 -20.79 7.90 -31.93
CA LEU A 481 -20.03 7.32 -33.04
C LEU A 481 -21.00 6.51 -33.92
N THR A 482 -21.20 6.95 -35.15
CA THR A 482 -22.17 6.35 -36.10
C THR A 482 -21.50 5.50 -37.17
N ASP A 483 -20.17 5.40 -37.13
CA ASP A 483 -19.33 4.72 -38.13
C ASP A 483 -19.64 5.15 -39.58
N GLY A 484 -20.15 6.39 -39.72
CA GLY A 484 -20.48 7.01 -40.99
C GLY A 484 -21.86 6.65 -41.58
N SER A 485 -22.67 5.90 -40.82
CA SER A 485 -24.05 5.56 -41.24
C SER A 485 -24.94 5.36 -40.02
N THR A 486 -26.09 6.02 -39.98
CA THR A 486 -27.11 5.84 -38.94
C THR A 486 -28.50 5.79 -39.56
N TRP A 487 -29.55 5.57 -38.79
CA TRP A 487 -30.93 5.66 -39.25
C TRP A 487 -31.38 7.11 -39.36
N ILE A 488 -31.66 7.55 -40.58
CA ILE A 488 -32.17 8.90 -40.86
C ILE A 488 -33.65 8.87 -41.24
N GLU A 489 -34.39 9.88 -40.84
CA GLU A 489 -35.83 10.01 -41.03
C GLU A 489 -36.15 11.22 -41.90
N THR A 490 -37.34 11.22 -42.55
CA THR A 490 -37.73 12.23 -43.56
C THR A 490 -37.77 13.66 -43.00
N TRP A 491 -37.98 13.85 -41.68
CA TRP A 491 -37.94 15.15 -41.05
C TRP A 491 -36.54 15.80 -41.06
N GLN A 492 -35.50 15.01 -41.26
CA GLN A 492 -34.10 15.45 -41.41
C GLN A 492 -33.77 15.92 -42.82
N GLY A 493 -34.77 15.96 -43.71
CA GLY A 493 -34.66 16.49 -45.08
C GLY A 493 -34.24 15.48 -46.12
N VAL A 494 -34.35 14.18 -45.84
CA VAL A 494 -34.15 13.08 -46.79
C VAL A 494 -35.48 12.64 -47.42
N ASP A 495 -35.44 12.09 -48.62
CA ASP A 495 -36.65 11.69 -49.38
C ASP A 495 -37.34 10.43 -48.81
N ALA A 496 -36.59 9.57 -48.12
CA ALA A 496 -37.09 8.33 -47.50
C ALA A 496 -36.27 7.98 -46.28
N GLU A 497 -36.92 7.32 -45.29
CA GLU A 497 -36.27 6.78 -44.10
C GLU A 497 -35.36 5.60 -44.47
N GLY A 498 -34.22 5.50 -43.84
CA GLY A 498 -33.26 4.42 -44.06
C GLY A 498 -31.89 4.70 -43.48
N CYS A 499 -31.00 3.72 -43.64
CA CYS A 499 -29.58 3.92 -43.31
C CYS A 499 -28.93 4.91 -44.27
N GLY A 500 -28.18 5.86 -43.74
CA GLY A 500 -27.49 6.87 -44.54
C GLY A 500 -26.54 7.74 -43.71
N ASP A 501 -25.85 8.67 -44.38
CA ASP A 501 -24.92 9.57 -43.75
C ASP A 501 -25.65 10.41 -42.66
N PRO A 502 -25.09 10.55 -41.45
CA PRO A 502 -25.68 11.37 -40.39
C PRO A 502 -25.96 12.81 -40.85
N VAL A 503 -27.05 13.41 -40.35
CA VAL A 503 -27.50 14.74 -40.77
C VAL A 503 -27.34 15.75 -39.63
N ALA A 504 -26.70 16.88 -39.93
CA ALA A 504 -26.51 17.95 -38.95
C ALA A 504 -27.85 18.42 -38.31
N PRO A 505 -27.88 18.73 -37.02
CA PRO A 505 -26.77 18.80 -36.06
C PRO A 505 -26.43 17.45 -35.36
N HIS A 506 -27.03 16.34 -35.82
CA HIS A 506 -26.88 14.98 -35.28
C HIS A 506 -25.83 14.16 -36.02
N ASP A 507 -24.83 14.83 -36.58
CA ASP A 507 -23.78 14.29 -37.47
C ASP A 507 -22.39 14.35 -36.85
N GLU A 508 -22.30 14.35 -35.53
CA GLU A 508 -21.05 14.44 -34.78
C GLU A 508 -20.30 15.79 -34.94
N SER A 509 -20.75 16.70 -35.82
CA SER A 509 -20.06 17.96 -36.12
C SER A 509 -19.93 18.90 -34.90
N ASN A 510 -20.75 18.70 -33.85
CA ASN A 510 -20.75 19.44 -32.61
C ASN A 510 -20.13 18.66 -31.43
N ALA A 511 -19.65 17.44 -31.65
CA ALA A 511 -19.00 16.63 -30.65
C ALA A 511 -17.59 17.19 -30.28
N PRO A 512 -17.03 16.88 -29.08
CA PRO A 512 -17.69 16.14 -28.02
C PRO A 512 -18.77 16.95 -27.32
N PHE A 513 -19.77 16.25 -26.81
CA PHE A 513 -20.83 16.81 -25.96
C PHE A 513 -20.46 16.65 -24.48
N THR A 514 -21.32 17.08 -23.57
CA THR A 514 -21.16 16.80 -22.14
C THR A 514 -22.39 16.10 -21.57
N TYR A 515 -22.20 15.40 -20.47
CA TYR A 515 -23.28 14.74 -19.77
C TYR A 515 -23.26 15.02 -18.27
N VAL A 516 -24.41 14.83 -17.64
CA VAL A 516 -24.56 14.77 -16.18
C VAL A 516 -25.44 13.58 -15.83
N VAL A 517 -24.94 12.66 -15.01
CA VAL A 517 -25.72 11.61 -14.35
C VAL A 517 -26.04 12.08 -12.95
N ASN A 518 -27.30 11.99 -12.55
CA ASN A 518 -27.75 12.29 -11.20
C ASN A 518 -28.38 11.03 -10.62
N ASN A 519 -27.67 10.40 -9.67
CA ASN A 519 -28.10 9.15 -9.06
C ASN A 519 -29.33 9.31 -8.16
N ASP A 520 -29.47 10.46 -7.49
CA ASP A 520 -30.62 10.73 -6.60
C ASP A 520 -31.93 10.90 -7.37
N THR A 521 -31.86 11.45 -8.57
CA THR A 521 -33.03 11.65 -9.42
C THR A 521 -33.18 10.61 -10.54
N GLU A 522 -32.24 9.66 -10.60
CA GLU A 522 -32.18 8.60 -11.62
C GLU A 522 -32.25 9.17 -13.06
N THR A 523 -31.43 10.21 -13.33
CA THR A 523 -31.47 10.89 -14.63
C THR A 523 -30.08 10.98 -15.28
N VAL A 524 -30.08 10.90 -16.63
CA VAL A 524 -28.94 11.24 -17.48
C VAL A 524 -29.32 12.43 -18.34
N THR A 525 -28.60 13.54 -18.23
CA THR A 525 -28.83 14.72 -19.06
C THR A 525 -27.64 14.91 -19.99
N LEU A 526 -27.91 14.91 -21.29
CA LEU A 526 -26.94 15.23 -22.32
C LEU A 526 -27.03 16.71 -22.67
N TYR A 527 -25.88 17.37 -22.80
CA TYR A 527 -25.77 18.79 -23.15
C TYR A 527 -25.03 18.96 -24.48
N GLY A 528 -25.57 19.80 -25.32
CA GLY A 528 -25.04 20.17 -26.62
C GLY A 528 -26.09 20.02 -27.72
N ILE A 529 -26.06 20.94 -28.71
CA ILE A 529 -27.00 20.90 -29.84
C ILE A 529 -26.64 19.68 -30.68
N GLY A 530 -27.58 18.73 -30.76
CA GLY A 530 -27.39 17.47 -31.50
C GLY A 530 -26.99 16.27 -30.65
N ALA A 531 -26.76 16.45 -29.32
CA ALA A 531 -26.54 15.36 -28.40
C ALA A 531 -27.82 14.53 -28.20
N TYR A 532 -27.71 13.22 -28.35
CA TYR A 532 -28.83 12.28 -28.11
C TYR A 532 -28.29 10.87 -27.91
N PHE A 533 -29.08 9.97 -27.37
CA PHE A 533 -28.98 8.54 -27.61
C PHE A 533 -30.36 7.97 -27.98
N GLY A 534 -30.40 6.85 -28.66
CA GLY A 534 -31.62 6.33 -29.27
C GLY A 534 -32.03 7.14 -30.50
N LEU A 535 -33.15 7.82 -30.48
CA LEU A 535 -33.67 8.57 -31.63
C LEU A 535 -33.46 10.08 -31.49
N PRO A 536 -32.81 10.77 -32.43
CA PRO A 536 -32.56 12.21 -32.38
C PRO A 536 -33.83 13.07 -32.35
N LYS A 537 -34.99 12.53 -32.76
CA LYS A 537 -36.27 13.27 -32.69
C LYS A 537 -36.89 13.32 -31.30
N ALA A 538 -36.48 12.42 -30.39
CA ALA A 538 -37.07 12.33 -29.07
C ALA A 538 -36.45 13.38 -28.14
N THR A 539 -37.20 14.44 -27.84
CA THR A 539 -36.75 15.50 -26.93
C THR A 539 -37.76 15.74 -25.82
N ASN A 540 -37.34 16.38 -24.72
CA ASN A 540 -38.28 16.71 -23.63
C ASN A 540 -39.31 17.78 -23.99
N GLU A 541 -39.13 18.51 -25.08
CA GLU A 541 -40.06 19.52 -25.58
C GLU A 541 -41.09 18.95 -26.58
N GLY A 542 -40.84 17.74 -27.11
CA GLY A 542 -41.68 17.06 -28.09
C GLY A 542 -40.85 16.31 -29.12
N GLU A 543 -41.53 15.70 -30.10
CA GLU A 543 -40.85 15.09 -31.24
C GLU A 543 -40.46 16.13 -32.29
N LEU A 544 -39.24 16.04 -32.82
CA LEU A 544 -38.84 16.79 -34.00
C LEU A 544 -39.59 16.23 -35.23
N SER A 545 -40.26 17.08 -35.98
CA SER A 545 -41.02 16.69 -37.14
C SER A 545 -40.90 17.68 -38.31
N ALA A 546 -41.22 17.28 -39.52
CA ALA A 546 -41.16 18.13 -40.69
C ALA A 546 -42.19 19.27 -40.68
N ASP A 547 -43.35 19.10 -40.03
CA ASP A 547 -44.47 20.04 -40.07
C ASP A 547 -44.34 21.19 -39.04
N ALA A 548 -43.61 20.97 -37.95
CA ALA A 548 -43.30 21.98 -36.92
C ALA A 548 -41.98 21.59 -36.23
N PRO A 549 -40.82 21.83 -36.88
CA PRO A 549 -39.57 21.51 -36.22
C PRO A 549 -39.39 22.41 -34.99
N PRO A 550 -39.48 21.91 -33.78
CA PRO A 550 -39.00 22.65 -32.64
C PRO A 550 -37.52 22.94 -32.85
N ALA A 551 -37.01 24.00 -32.28
CA ALA A 551 -35.57 24.21 -32.27
C ALA A 551 -34.91 22.99 -31.61
N VAL A 552 -33.85 22.47 -32.20
CA VAL A 552 -33.09 21.36 -31.59
C VAL A 552 -32.64 21.82 -30.19
N PRO A 553 -33.02 21.13 -29.12
CA PRO A 553 -32.73 21.58 -27.78
C PRO A 553 -31.23 21.54 -27.49
N SER A 554 -30.78 22.34 -26.55
CA SER A 554 -29.40 22.33 -26.10
C SER A 554 -29.13 21.25 -25.02
N SER A 555 -30.16 20.55 -24.55
CA SER A 555 -30.05 19.43 -23.63
C SER A 555 -31.26 18.50 -23.74
N ILE A 556 -31.04 17.22 -23.47
CA ILE A 556 -32.09 16.20 -23.36
C ILE A 556 -31.86 15.44 -22.04
N THR A 557 -32.92 15.31 -21.23
CA THR A 557 -32.90 14.53 -20.00
C THR A 557 -33.63 13.20 -20.19
N TYR A 558 -32.95 12.14 -19.87
CA TYR A 558 -33.44 10.77 -19.87
C TYR A 558 -33.65 10.32 -18.45
N ASN A 559 -34.79 9.70 -18.15
CA ASN A 559 -35.07 9.07 -16.86
C ASN A 559 -34.68 7.60 -16.94
N TYR A 560 -33.85 7.13 -16.05
CA TYR A 560 -33.55 5.71 -15.90
C TYR A 560 -34.77 5.03 -15.23
N VAL A 561 -35.23 3.95 -15.80
CA VAL A 561 -36.43 3.26 -15.31
C VAL A 561 -36.19 1.78 -14.98
N GLY A 562 -34.95 1.33 -15.08
CA GLY A 562 -34.52 -0.02 -14.69
C GLY A 562 -33.52 -0.62 -15.66
N GLY A 563 -32.95 -1.72 -15.25
CA GLY A 563 -32.00 -2.53 -16.02
C GLY A 563 -32.17 -4.00 -15.67
N ASP A 564 -31.38 -4.85 -16.30
CA ASP A 564 -31.27 -6.26 -15.96
C ASP A 564 -29.82 -6.65 -15.66
N ASP A 565 -29.64 -7.73 -14.92
CA ASP A 565 -28.33 -8.29 -14.57
C ASP A 565 -27.88 -9.35 -15.58
N GLU A 566 -28.45 -9.33 -16.81
CA GLU A 566 -28.04 -10.23 -17.88
C GLU A 566 -26.60 -9.90 -18.35
N PRO A 567 -25.88 -10.82 -18.99
CA PRO A 567 -24.49 -10.62 -19.39
C PRO A 567 -24.21 -9.35 -20.23
N ASP A 568 -25.23 -8.84 -20.92
CA ASP A 568 -25.14 -7.67 -21.79
C ASP A 568 -25.58 -6.36 -21.10
N HIS A 569 -25.83 -6.38 -19.78
CA HIS A 569 -26.24 -5.24 -18.94
C HIS A 569 -27.13 -4.24 -19.65
N HIS A 570 -28.43 -4.57 -19.75
CA HIS A 570 -29.37 -3.65 -20.36
C HIS A 570 -29.81 -2.55 -19.40
N ALA A 571 -29.83 -1.31 -19.87
CA ALA A 571 -30.35 -0.15 -19.14
C ALA A 571 -31.51 0.49 -19.91
N THR A 572 -32.63 0.72 -19.25
CA THR A 572 -33.85 1.27 -19.86
C THR A 572 -34.01 2.74 -19.48
N PHE A 573 -34.16 3.59 -20.48
CA PHE A 573 -34.31 5.04 -20.32
C PHE A 573 -35.58 5.54 -20.99
N GLN A 574 -36.16 6.58 -20.45
CA GLN A 574 -37.34 7.25 -21.01
C GLN A 574 -37.14 8.75 -21.17
N VAL A 575 -37.49 9.29 -22.33
CA VAL A 575 -37.64 10.73 -22.57
C VAL A 575 -39.11 11.08 -22.51
N VAL A 576 -39.49 11.84 -21.48
CA VAL A 576 -40.86 12.30 -21.26
C VAL A 576 -41.05 13.68 -21.90
N TYR A 577 -42.11 13.85 -22.67
CA TYR A 577 -42.46 15.13 -23.30
C TYR A 577 -43.97 15.42 -23.19
N PRO A 578 -44.41 16.68 -23.43
CA PRO A 578 -45.85 17.00 -23.43
C PRO A 578 -46.62 16.18 -24.47
N GLY A 579 -47.32 15.14 -24.04
CA GLY A 579 -48.15 14.29 -24.88
C GLY A 579 -47.63 12.89 -25.14
N GLY A 580 -46.47 12.51 -24.61
CA GLY A 580 -45.99 11.14 -24.79
C GLY A 580 -44.64 10.85 -24.11
N VAL A 581 -44.16 9.67 -24.36
CA VAL A 581 -42.88 9.18 -23.85
C VAL A 581 -42.21 8.28 -24.88
N TRP A 582 -40.92 8.49 -25.11
CA TRP A 582 -40.05 7.54 -25.81
C TRP A 582 -39.27 6.71 -24.79
N GLN A 583 -39.14 5.43 -25.10
CA GLN A 583 -38.29 4.49 -24.32
C GLN A 583 -37.17 3.96 -25.20
N PHE A 584 -36.01 3.83 -24.62
CA PHE A 584 -34.80 3.28 -25.21
C PHE A 584 -34.21 2.23 -24.24
N ILE A 585 -33.89 1.04 -24.77
CA ILE A 585 -33.11 0.04 -24.06
C ILE A 585 -31.70 0.06 -24.65
N LEU A 586 -30.75 0.38 -23.85
CA LEU A 586 -29.32 0.35 -24.19
C LEU A 586 -28.68 -0.93 -23.66
N ALA A 587 -27.68 -1.43 -24.39
CA ALA A 587 -26.80 -2.52 -23.97
C ALA A 587 -25.38 -1.97 -23.79
N ASN A 588 -24.69 -2.37 -22.72
CA ASN A 588 -23.28 -2.06 -22.57
C ASN A 588 -22.49 -2.92 -23.57
N ALA A 589 -21.58 -2.30 -24.32
CA ALA A 589 -20.79 -2.93 -25.36
C ALA A 589 -19.33 -3.25 -24.92
N ASP A 590 -18.94 -2.92 -23.67
CA ASP A 590 -17.60 -3.14 -23.10
C ASP A 590 -17.42 -4.51 -22.48
#